data_edebd49edb27f7fef3e3c69dcdb5f985
#
_entry.id   edebd49edb27f7fef3e3c69dcdb5f985
#
_cell.length_a   1.000
_cell.length_b   1.000
_cell.length_c   1.000
_cell.angle_alpha   90.00
_cell.angle_beta   90.00
_cell.angle_gamma   90.00
#
_symmetry.space_group_name_H-M   'P 1'
#
loop_
_entity.id
_entity.type
_entity.pdbx_description
1 polymer ?
#
loop_
_entity_poly.entity_id
_entity_poly.type
_entity_poly.pdbx_seq_one_letter_code
_entity_poly.pdbx_strand_id
1 'polypeptide(L)'
;DIDRVTVHFPPGADAALRYTSPTTGREGQFSIEYVVYQVLAYGAVQDELFKIDTIDQSVRDYMSRIERVYDLPKVAQTERITKVTVTLKNGDTFTETVNNPKGSPNNPLTLEDIRIKLGLTLKADQIDRMIEAFIHTNEVDPFLQTLRKEGVLHV
;
A
#
# COMPACT_ATOMS: atom_id res chain seq x y z
N ASP A 1 10.13 19.52 -8.42
CA ASP A 1 11.58 19.51 -8.65
C ASP A 1 12.18 18.10 -8.75
N ILE A 2 11.35 17.02 -8.76
CA ILE A 2 11.78 15.63 -8.96
C ILE A 2 12.07 15.42 -10.45
N ASP A 3 13.24 14.86 -10.75
CA ASP A 3 13.66 14.45 -12.08
C ASP A 3 13.21 13.00 -12.34
N ARG A 4 13.60 12.09 -11.46
CA ARG A 4 13.33 10.65 -11.58
C ARG A 4 13.15 9.99 -10.21
N VAL A 5 12.39 8.89 -10.20
CA VAL A 5 12.30 8.00 -9.05
C VAL A 5 12.67 6.59 -9.52
N THR A 6 13.54 5.92 -8.79
CA THR A 6 13.93 4.54 -9.04
C THR A 6 13.45 3.66 -7.90
N VAL A 7 12.66 2.64 -8.21
CA VAL A 7 12.21 1.63 -7.25
C VAL A 7 12.97 0.35 -7.50
N HIS A 8 13.73 -0.06 -6.50
CA HIS A 8 14.61 -1.23 -6.57
C HIS A 8 13.96 -2.44 -5.93
N PHE A 9 13.99 -3.55 -6.61
CA PHE A 9 13.44 -4.83 -6.16
C PHE A 9 14.47 -5.97 -6.27
N PRO A 10 14.34 -7.02 -5.46
CA PRO A 10 14.87 -8.33 -5.83
C PRO A 10 14.19 -8.85 -7.09
N PRO A 11 14.87 -9.61 -7.95
CA PRO A 11 14.26 -10.18 -9.15
C PRO A 11 12.99 -10.97 -8.84
N GLY A 12 11.86 -10.58 -9.45
CA GLY A 12 10.54 -11.20 -9.31
C GLY A 12 9.75 -10.82 -8.06
N ALA A 13 10.27 -9.92 -7.20
CA ALA A 13 9.56 -9.50 -5.99
C ALA A 13 8.32 -8.63 -6.27
N ASP A 14 8.25 -8.03 -7.44
CA ASP A 14 7.15 -7.18 -7.91
C ASP A 14 6.13 -7.92 -8.82
N ALA A 15 6.13 -9.24 -8.85
CA ALA A 15 5.29 -10.05 -9.77
C ALA A 15 3.78 -9.75 -9.67
N ALA A 16 3.29 -9.30 -8.50
CA ALA A 16 1.93 -8.86 -8.31
C ALA A 16 1.65 -7.45 -8.90
N LEU A 17 2.68 -6.63 -9.08
CA LEU A 17 2.59 -5.23 -9.53
C LEU A 17 2.71 -5.13 -11.05
N ARG A 18 1.77 -5.77 -11.76
CA ARG A 18 1.86 -6.03 -13.21
C ARG A 18 1.61 -4.82 -14.11
N TYR A 19 1.06 -3.73 -13.60
CA TYR A 19 0.77 -2.54 -14.39
C TYR A 19 1.87 -1.48 -14.19
N THR A 20 2.60 -1.16 -15.26
CA THR A 20 3.62 -0.11 -15.26
C THR A 20 3.06 1.25 -15.72
N SER A 21 1.96 1.23 -16.45
CA SER A 21 1.24 2.43 -16.92
C SER A 21 -0.27 2.23 -16.80
N PRO A 22 -0.81 2.19 -15.57
CA PRO A 22 -2.22 1.96 -15.35
C PRO A 22 -3.08 3.09 -15.95
N THR A 23 -4.24 2.74 -16.48
CA THR A 23 -5.21 3.67 -17.05
C THR A 23 -6.42 3.91 -16.16
N THR A 24 -6.66 3.01 -15.22
CA THR A 24 -7.75 3.08 -14.25
C THR A 24 -7.22 2.98 -12.82
N GLY A 25 -7.97 3.51 -11.85
CA GLY A 25 -7.64 3.36 -10.43
C GLY A 25 -7.51 1.89 -10.02
N ARG A 26 -8.35 1.01 -10.57
CA ARG A 26 -8.32 -0.43 -10.30
C ARG A 26 -7.01 -1.09 -10.75
N GLU A 27 -6.49 -0.73 -11.92
CA GLU A 27 -5.15 -1.16 -12.37
C GLU A 27 -4.07 -0.58 -11.49
N GLY A 28 -4.26 0.66 -11.01
CA GLY A 28 -3.36 1.37 -10.12
C GLY A 28 -3.10 0.66 -8.79
N GLN A 29 -4.04 -0.16 -8.29
CA GLN A 29 -3.83 -1.01 -7.10
C GLN A 29 -2.66 -2.00 -7.29
N PHE A 30 -2.33 -2.33 -8.53
CA PHE A 30 -1.27 -3.26 -8.91
C PHE A 30 -0.16 -2.57 -9.70
N SER A 31 0.10 -1.28 -9.40
CA SER A 31 1.15 -0.45 -9.98
C SER A 31 1.95 0.26 -8.91
N ILE A 32 3.24 -0.01 -8.85
CA ILE A 32 4.12 0.73 -7.95
C ILE A 32 4.28 2.18 -8.41
N GLU A 33 4.23 2.43 -9.71
CA GLU A 33 4.34 3.77 -10.29
C GLU A 33 3.19 4.66 -9.80
N TYR A 34 1.97 4.11 -9.77
CA TYR A 34 0.81 4.86 -9.30
C TYR A 34 0.82 5.09 -7.80
N VAL A 35 1.23 4.08 -7.01
CA VAL A 35 1.37 4.21 -5.55
C VAL A 35 2.45 5.24 -5.20
N VAL A 36 3.62 5.19 -5.84
CA VAL A 36 4.70 6.16 -5.63
C VAL A 36 4.25 7.57 -6.03
N TYR A 37 3.57 7.71 -7.18
CA TYR A 37 2.98 8.99 -7.57
C TYR A 37 2.06 9.56 -6.48
N GLN A 38 1.14 8.76 -5.94
CA GLN A 38 0.23 9.22 -4.89
C GLN A 38 0.97 9.71 -3.65
N VAL A 39 1.96 8.97 -3.18
CA VAL A 39 2.76 9.37 -2.01
C VAL A 39 3.51 10.68 -2.28
N LEU A 40 4.08 10.86 -3.46
CA LEU A 40 4.79 12.08 -3.82
C LEU A 40 3.87 13.28 -4.01
N ALA A 41 2.66 13.06 -4.53
CA ALA A 41 1.69 14.13 -4.78
C ALA A 41 0.88 14.54 -3.54
N TYR A 42 0.55 13.57 -2.67
CA TYR A 42 -0.41 13.75 -1.57
C TYR A 42 0.18 13.44 -0.18
N GLY A 43 1.42 12.98 -0.11
CA GLY A 43 2.07 12.56 1.14
C GLY A 43 1.62 11.19 1.67
N ALA A 44 0.57 10.60 1.10
CA ALA A 44 0.04 9.28 1.47
C ALA A 44 -0.73 8.65 0.31
N VAL A 45 -0.96 7.34 0.39
CA VAL A 45 -1.85 6.62 -0.54
C VAL A 45 -3.29 7.03 -0.26
N GLN A 46 -4.01 7.40 -1.32
CA GLN A 46 -5.41 7.83 -1.29
C GLN A 46 -6.31 6.71 -1.81
N ASP A 47 -7.11 6.11 -0.93
CA ASP A 47 -7.97 4.97 -1.28
C ASP A 47 -9.00 5.30 -2.37
N GLU A 48 -9.51 6.54 -2.38
CA GLU A 48 -10.46 7.02 -3.38
C GLU A 48 -9.88 7.05 -4.80
N LEU A 49 -8.57 7.25 -4.94
CA LEU A 49 -7.92 7.24 -6.24
C LEU A 49 -7.85 5.85 -6.89
N PHE A 50 -8.05 4.79 -6.11
CA PHE A 50 -8.19 3.43 -6.66
C PHE A 50 -9.60 3.13 -7.20
N LYS A 51 -10.57 4.01 -6.97
CA LYS A 51 -11.97 3.85 -7.40
C LYS A 51 -12.29 4.62 -8.67
N ILE A 52 -11.37 5.47 -9.15
CA ILE A 52 -11.59 6.26 -10.37
C ILE A 52 -11.58 5.40 -11.63
N ASP A 53 -12.43 5.74 -12.58
CA ASP A 53 -12.54 5.01 -13.86
C ASP A 53 -11.38 5.31 -14.80
N THR A 54 -10.79 6.50 -14.73
CA THR A 54 -9.71 6.92 -15.64
C THR A 54 -8.66 7.72 -14.88
N ILE A 55 -7.39 7.36 -15.08
CA ILE A 55 -6.23 8.12 -14.61
C ILE A 55 -5.86 9.15 -15.68
N ASP A 56 -5.78 10.42 -15.29
CA ASP A 56 -5.46 11.51 -16.21
C ASP A 56 -4.11 11.31 -16.92
N GLN A 57 -4.02 11.82 -18.14
CA GLN A 57 -2.79 11.72 -18.94
C GLN A 57 -1.59 12.38 -18.24
N SER A 58 -1.80 13.52 -17.59
CA SER A 58 -0.75 14.23 -16.82
C SER A 58 -0.16 13.38 -15.70
N VAL A 59 -0.99 12.57 -15.03
CA VAL A 59 -0.55 11.59 -14.01
C VAL A 59 0.26 10.48 -14.65
N ARG A 60 -0.19 9.95 -15.79
CA ARG A 60 0.54 8.92 -16.55
C ARG A 60 1.89 9.42 -17.06
N ASP A 61 1.94 10.67 -17.53
CA ASP A 61 3.18 11.32 -17.95
C ASP A 61 4.15 11.49 -16.76
N TYR A 62 3.62 11.75 -15.56
CA TYR A 62 4.46 11.80 -14.37
C TYR A 62 4.98 10.40 -14.00
N MET A 63 4.13 9.37 -14.04
CA MET A 63 4.52 8.00 -13.73
C MET A 63 5.63 7.47 -14.65
N SER A 64 5.76 7.97 -15.87
CA SER A 64 6.86 7.59 -16.79
C SER A 64 8.25 7.93 -16.27
N ARG A 65 8.36 8.75 -15.22
CA ARG A 65 9.62 9.08 -14.52
C ARG A 65 9.95 8.13 -13.38
N ILE A 66 9.08 7.15 -13.13
CA ILE A 66 9.23 6.16 -12.06
C ILE A 66 9.65 4.85 -12.69
N GLU A 67 10.87 4.43 -12.42
CA GLU A 67 11.50 3.27 -13.04
C GLU A 67 11.65 2.14 -12.04
N ARG A 68 11.51 0.89 -12.52
CA ARG A 68 11.82 -0.32 -11.73
C ARG A 68 13.21 -0.83 -12.07
N VAL A 69 13.99 -1.17 -11.04
CA VAL A 69 15.32 -1.78 -11.19
C VAL A 69 15.40 -3.03 -10.33
N TYR A 70 16.00 -4.09 -10.84
CA TYR A 70 16.07 -5.41 -10.19
C TYR A 70 17.49 -5.72 -9.75
N ASP A 71 18.07 -4.85 -8.92
CA ASP A 71 19.45 -4.86 -8.47
C ASP A 71 19.62 -5.27 -6.99
N LEU A 72 18.53 -5.55 -6.29
CA LEU A 72 18.59 -6.03 -4.92
C LEU A 72 18.80 -7.55 -4.86
N PRO A 73 19.49 -8.04 -3.82
CA PRO A 73 19.72 -9.47 -3.67
C PRO A 73 18.39 -10.23 -3.49
N LYS A 74 18.35 -11.47 -3.99
CA LYS A 74 17.25 -12.38 -3.64
C LYS A 74 17.25 -12.63 -2.14
N VAL A 75 16.11 -12.40 -1.52
CA VAL A 75 15.84 -12.66 -0.10
C VAL A 75 14.85 -13.81 0.05
N ALA A 76 14.71 -14.36 1.25
CA ALA A 76 13.71 -15.38 1.54
C ALA A 76 12.29 -14.84 1.24
N GLN A 77 11.34 -15.73 0.92
CA GLN A 77 9.96 -15.33 0.61
C GLN A 77 9.26 -14.54 1.73
N THR A 78 9.76 -14.69 2.96
CA THR A 78 9.27 -13.97 4.15
C THR A 78 9.82 -12.55 4.26
N GLU A 79 10.84 -12.22 3.50
CA GLU A 79 11.51 -10.92 3.49
C GLU A 79 11.15 -10.17 2.20
N ARG A 80 10.73 -8.93 2.33
CA ARG A 80 10.35 -8.07 1.18
C ARG A 80 11.14 -6.78 1.24
N ILE A 81 12.37 -6.84 0.78
CA ILE A 81 13.20 -5.65 0.66
C ILE A 81 12.77 -4.84 -0.56
N THR A 82 12.60 -3.54 -0.37
CA THR A 82 12.39 -2.57 -1.43
C THR A 82 13.18 -1.32 -1.09
N LYS A 83 13.85 -0.74 -2.08
CA LYS A 83 14.57 0.51 -1.93
C LYS A 83 14.00 1.53 -2.93
N VAL A 84 13.81 2.76 -2.50
CA VAL A 84 13.36 3.86 -3.36
C VAL A 84 14.43 4.94 -3.36
N THR A 85 14.82 5.38 -4.54
CA THR A 85 15.74 6.51 -4.74
C THR A 85 15.01 7.61 -5.51
N VAL A 86 14.94 8.80 -4.94
CA VAL A 86 14.41 10.01 -5.57
C VAL A 86 15.58 10.88 -6.01
N THR A 87 15.64 11.24 -7.28
CA THR A 87 16.63 12.14 -7.85
C THR A 87 15.97 13.47 -8.18
N LEU A 88 16.53 14.57 -7.70
CA LEU A 88 16.06 15.92 -8.00
C LEU A 88 16.77 16.47 -9.25
N LYS A 89 16.17 17.47 -9.88
CA LYS A 89 16.73 18.17 -11.06
C LYS A 89 18.08 18.85 -10.80
N ASN A 90 18.40 19.18 -9.55
CA ASN A 90 19.70 19.73 -9.16
C ASN A 90 20.78 18.65 -8.96
N GLY A 91 20.42 17.37 -9.12
CA GLY A 91 21.32 16.23 -8.95
C GLY A 91 21.33 15.61 -7.55
N ASP A 92 20.67 16.21 -6.56
CA ASP A 92 20.54 15.62 -5.22
C ASP A 92 19.76 14.33 -5.26
N THR A 93 20.12 13.38 -4.41
CA THR A 93 19.46 12.08 -4.30
C THR A 93 19.07 11.77 -2.87
N PHE A 94 17.89 11.20 -2.70
CA PHE A 94 17.37 10.71 -1.42
C PHE A 94 17.02 9.23 -1.57
N THR A 95 17.49 8.41 -0.66
CA THR A 95 17.27 6.95 -0.72
C THR A 95 16.74 6.43 0.60
N GLU A 96 15.70 5.62 0.53
CA GLU A 96 15.12 4.92 1.67
C GLU A 96 14.99 3.42 1.35
N THR A 97 15.24 2.58 2.35
CA THR A 97 15.16 1.12 2.21
C THR A 97 14.22 0.53 3.26
N VAL A 98 13.24 -0.22 2.81
CA VAL A 98 12.32 -0.98 3.65
C VAL A 98 12.65 -2.47 3.55
N ASN A 99 13.18 -3.04 4.62
CA ASN A 99 13.49 -4.46 4.70
C ASN A 99 12.27 -5.30 5.08
N ASN A 100 11.43 -4.77 5.97
CA ASN A 100 10.25 -5.44 6.48
C ASN A 100 9.05 -4.49 6.36
N PRO A 101 8.21 -4.64 5.33
CA PRO A 101 7.02 -3.83 5.20
C PRO A 101 6.07 -4.05 6.37
N LYS A 102 5.32 -3.02 6.72
CA LYS A 102 4.33 -3.05 7.80
C LYS A 102 3.31 -4.18 7.57
N GLY A 103 3.07 -4.99 8.59
CA GLY A 103 2.23 -6.19 8.51
C GLY A 103 2.98 -7.47 8.14
N SER A 104 4.31 -7.40 7.93
CA SER A 104 5.15 -8.59 7.79
C SER A 104 5.44 -9.25 9.15
N PRO A 105 5.89 -10.53 9.20
CA PRO A 105 6.21 -11.20 10.46
C PRO A 105 7.23 -10.44 11.33
N ASN A 106 8.19 -9.78 10.69
CA ASN A 106 9.24 -9.00 11.38
C ASN A 106 8.86 -7.54 11.63
N ASN A 107 7.70 -7.10 11.17
CA ASN A 107 7.13 -5.76 11.41
C ASN A 107 5.60 -5.86 11.47
N PRO A 108 5.04 -6.52 12.51
CA PRO A 108 3.61 -6.76 12.62
C PRO A 108 2.81 -5.46 12.77
N LEU A 109 1.53 -5.52 12.44
CA LEU A 109 0.60 -4.44 12.72
C LEU A 109 0.37 -4.34 14.24
N THR A 110 0.37 -3.13 14.75
CA THR A 110 -0.14 -2.82 16.09
C THR A 110 -1.66 -2.68 16.07
N LEU A 111 -2.31 -2.67 17.23
CA LEU A 111 -3.76 -2.38 17.32
C LEU A 111 -4.08 -0.99 16.76
N GLU A 112 -3.20 -0.01 16.94
CA GLU A 112 -3.38 1.33 16.38
C GLU A 112 -3.31 1.31 14.84
N ASP A 113 -2.40 0.57 14.25
CA ASP A 113 -2.35 0.39 12.79
C ASP A 113 -3.64 -0.24 12.24
N ILE A 114 -4.19 -1.21 12.99
CA ILE A 114 -5.47 -1.84 12.64
C ILE A 114 -6.61 -0.83 12.75
N ARG A 115 -6.66 -0.01 13.81
CA ARG A 115 -7.65 1.06 13.98
C ARG A 115 -7.62 2.06 12.83
N ILE A 116 -6.44 2.54 12.48
CA ILE A 116 -6.25 3.47 11.36
C ILE A 116 -6.77 2.84 10.06
N LYS A 117 -6.41 1.59 9.79
CA LYS A 117 -6.83 0.89 8.58
C LYS A 117 -8.35 0.66 8.51
N LEU A 118 -8.97 0.26 9.62
CA LEU A 118 -10.41 0.09 9.71
C LEU A 118 -11.16 1.44 9.61
N GLY A 119 -10.56 2.52 10.08
CA GLY A 119 -11.11 3.87 10.01
C GLY A 119 -11.30 4.41 8.61
N LEU A 120 -10.72 3.76 7.58
CA LEU A 120 -10.99 4.10 6.17
C LEU A 120 -12.42 3.72 5.74
N THR A 121 -13.09 2.80 6.47
CA THR A 121 -14.41 2.26 6.08
C THR A 121 -15.42 2.23 7.22
N LEU A 122 -14.99 2.28 8.46
CA LEU A 122 -15.82 2.11 9.64
C LEU A 122 -15.76 3.33 10.56
N LYS A 123 -16.82 3.53 11.35
CA LYS A 123 -16.85 4.55 12.41
C LYS A 123 -16.06 4.07 13.63
N ALA A 124 -15.54 5.01 14.43
CA ALA A 124 -14.71 4.71 15.59
C ALA A 124 -15.38 3.75 16.60
N ASP A 125 -16.65 3.95 16.89
CA ASP A 125 -17.43 3.10 17.80
C ASP A 125 -17.64 1.67 17.25
N GLN A 126 -17.75 1.50 15.94
CA GLN A 126 -17.79 0.18 15.29
C GLN A 126 -16.45 -0.54 15.41
N ILE A 127 -15.35 0.20 15.19
CA ILE A 127 -13.98 -0.34 15.30
C ILE A 127 -13.73 -0.83 16.72
N ASP A 128 -14.11 -0.05 17.74
CA ASP A 128 -13.94 -0.44 19.14
C ASP A 128 -14.69 -1.73 19.45
N ARG A 129 -15.96 -1.84 19.07
CA ARG A 129 -16.74 -3.06 19.27
C ARG A 129 -16.16 -4.27 18.53
N MET A 130 -15.63 -4.07 17.33
CA MET A 130 -15.00 -5.16 16.55
C MET A 130 -13.71 -5.64 17.19
N ILE A 131 -12.85 -4.73 17.63
CA ILE A 131 -11.59 -5.07 18.31
C ILE A 131 -11.88 -5.79 19.63
N GLU A 132 -12.81 -5.29 20.44
CA GLU A 132 -13.25 -5.93 21.68
C GLU A 132 -13.76 -7.36 21.42
N ALA A 133 -14.64 -7.52 20.43
CA ALA A 133 -15.16 -8.83 20.07
C ALA A 133 -14.04 -9.80 19.62
N PHE A 134 -13.05 -9.31 18.88
CA PHE A 134 -11.94 -10.13 18.40
C PHE A 134 -10.97 -10.54 19.53
N ILE A 135 -10.65 -9.61 20.44
CA ILE A 135 -9.69 -9.87 21.52
C ILE A 135 -10.30 -10.80 22.59
N HIS A 136 -11.59 -10.66 22.87
CA HIS A 136 -12.23 -11.36 23.98
C HIS A 136 -13.01 -12.61 23.57
N THR A 137 -13.02 -12.99 22.28
CA THR A 137 -13.66 -14.23 21.83
C THR A 137 -12.63 -15.29 21.45
N ASN A 138 -12.83 -16.50 21.96
CA ASN A 138 -12.07 -17.68 21.54
C ASN A 138 -12.79 -18.49 20.44
N GLU A 139 -13.94 -18.01 19.99
CA GLU A 139 -14.79 -18.68 19.01
C GLU A 139 -15.06 -17.76 17.82
N VAL A 140 -15.13 -18.33 16.64
CA VAL A 140 -15.32 -17.58 15.38
C VAL A 140 -16.76 -17.06 15.26
N ASP A 141 -17.76 -17.84 15.68
CA ASP A 141 -19.17 -17.50 15.50
C ASP A 141 -19.61 -16.22 16.21
N PRO A 142 -19.27 -15.96 17.48
CA PRO A 142 -19.58 -14.68 18.12
C PRO A 142 -18.95 -13.48 17.43
N PHE A 143 -17.73 -13.64 16.91
CA PHE A 143 -17.06 -12.59 16.14
C PHE A 143 -17.80 -12.32 14.81
N LEU A 144 -18.17 -13.36 14.05
CA LEU A 144 -18.96 -13.23 12.82
C LEU A 144 -20.32 -12.58 13.06
N GLN A 145 -20.98 -12.90 14.18
CA GLN A 145 -22.25 -12.25 14.56
C GLN A 145 -22.06 -10.76 14.82
N THR A 146 -20.94 -10.36 15.44
CA THR A 146 -20.60 -8.95 15.65
C THR A 146 -20.40 -8.26 14.29
N LEU A 147 -19.66 -8.84 13.35
CA LEU A 147 -19.47 -8.29 12.01
C LEU A 147 -20.78 -8.08 11.24
N ARG A 148 -21.73 -9.04 11.35
CA ARG A 148 -23.07 -8.93 10.76
C ARG A 148 -23.88 -7.79 11.40
N LYS A 149 -23.88 -7.70 12.73
CA LYS A 149 -24.58 -6.65 13.47
C LYS A 149 -24.06 -5.27 13.15
N GLU A 150 -22.76 -5.12 12.93
CA GLU A 150 -22.12 -3.87 12.54
C GLU A 150 -22.26 -3.54 11.03
N GLY A 151 -22.91 -4.42 10.26
CA GLY A 151 -23.10 -4.21 8.82
C GLY A 151 -21.82 -4.35 7.97
N VAL A 152 -20.80 -5.00 8.53
CA VAL A 152 -19.51 -5.24 7.84
C VAL A 152 -19.57 -6.52 7.01
N LEU A 153 -20.38 -7.49 7.44
CA LEU A 153 -20.59 -8.76 6.76
C LEU A 153 -22.03 -8.86 6.25
N HIS A 154 -22.19 -8.89 4.94
CA HIS A 154 -23.47 -9.02 4.24
C HIS A 154 -23.63 -10.45 3.68
N VAL A 155 -23.86 -11.42 4.55
CA VAL A 155 -24.14 -12.81 4.13
C VAL A 155 -25.39 -13.31 4.85
#